data_22960a374cfe259afc3273b5278af92b
#
_entry.id   22960a374cfe259afc3273b5278af92b
#
_cell.length_a   1.000
_cell.length_b   1.000
_cell.length_c   1.000
_cell.angle_alpha   90.00
_cell.angle_beta   90.00
_cell.angle_gamma   90.00
#
_symmetry.space_group_name_H-M   'P 1'
#
loop_
_entity.id
_entity.type
_entity.pdbx_description
1 polymer ?
#
loop_
_entity_poly.entity_id
_entity_poly.type
_entity_poly.pdbx_seq_one_letter_code
_entity_poly.pdbx_strand_id
1 'polypeptide(L)'
;MWYNLTLEYVPQRVPRGAERVFTMGLFTKLFGTRSEREVKKLEPQVEAVMALEEPYKKLTDQELRAKTQEFKDRYASGETLDALLPEAFAVCREAADRVLGMRPYRVQVVGGIVLHQGRIAEMKTGEGKTLVAILPAYLNALAGRGVHIVTVNDYLAKRDSEWMGKVYRFLGLSVGLIVHDPVSYTHLRAHETVLDL
;
A
#
# COMPACT_ATOMS: atom_id res chain seq x y z
N MET A 1 2.95 -13.13 0.35
CA MET A 1 3.92 -12.04 0.49
C MET A 1 3.62 -11.33 1.80
N TRP A 2 4.57 -11.31 2.72
CA TRP A 2 4.40 -10.77 4.07
C TRP A 2 4.79 -9.30 4.06
N TYR A 3 3.88 -8.42 4.37
CA TYR A 3 4.18 -7.01 4.62
C TYR A 3 4.13 -6.80 6.14
N ASN A 4 5.29 -6.73 6.76
CA ASN A 4 5.39 -6.42 8.18
C ASN A 4 5.45 -4.89 8.32
N LEU A 5 4.34 -4.26 8.67
CA LEU A 5 4.26 -2.87 9.10
C LEU A 5 4.61 -2.79 10.60
N THR A 6 5.72 -3.41 10.99
CA THR A 6 6.21 -3.28 12.35
C THR A 6 6.77 -1.88 12.53
N LEU A 7 6.03 -1.04 13.23
CA LEU A 7 6.52 0.23 13.76
C LEU A 7 7.33 -0.06 15.01
N GLU A 8 8.53 -0.62 14.88
CA GLU A 8 9.50 -0.58 15.96
C GLU A 8 10.08 0.84 16.02
N TYR A 9 9.75 1.54 17.09
CA TYR A 9 10.53 2.67 17.55
C TYR A 9 11.87 2.12 18.04
N VAL A 10 12.88 2.12 17.18
CA VAL A 10 14.27 1.91 17.58
C VAL A 10 14.76 3.26 18.09
N PRO A 11 14.98 3.44 19.41
CA PRO A 11 15.60 4.64 19.90
C PRO A 11 17.04 4.65 19.36
N GLN A 12 17.33 5.59 18.46
CA GLN A 12 18.70 5.80 18.00
C GLN A 12 19.56 6.19 19.20
N ARG A 13 20.36 5.25 19.69
CA ARG A 13 21.51 5.58 20.54
C ARG A 13 22.45 6.40 19.68
N VAL A 14 22.45 7.70 19.90
CA VAL A 14 23.45 8.61 19.34
C VAL A 14 24.81 8.19 19.93
N PRO A 15 25.78 7.72 19.14
CA PRO A 15 27.14 7.51 19.64
C PRO A 15 27.72 8.89 19.95
N ARG A 16 28.18 9.07 21.20
CA ARG A 16 29.03 10.20 21.58
C ARG A 16 30.36 10.06 20.82
N GLY A 17 30.57 10.87 19.82
CA GLY A 17 31.77 10.93 19.01
C GLY A 17 31.65 12.08 18.00
N ALA A 18 31.64 13.31 18.53
CA ALA A 18 31.63 14.53 17.76
C ALA A 18 33.00 14.76 17.14
N GLU A 19 33.23 14.38 15.86
CA GLU A 19 34.28 15.03 15.01
C GLU A 19 34.18 14.68 13.50
N ARG A 20 33.16 13.93 13.01
CA ARG A 20 33.02 13.63 11.58
C ARG A 20 31.79 14.25 10.89
N VAL A 21 31.19 15.28 11.49
CA VAL A 21 29.89 15.83 11.00
C VAL A 21 30.08 16.90 9.91
N PHE A 22 31.27 17.45 9.73
CA PHE A 22 31.41 18.64 8.88
C PHE A 22 31.58 18.38 7.38
N THR A 23 32.05 17.20 6.97
CA THR A 23 32.27 16.88 5.56
C THR A 23 31.10 16.19 4.87
N MET A 24 30.20 15.52 5.61
CA MET A 24 29.01 14.88 5.04
C MET A 24 27.91 15.90 4.67
N GLY A 25 27.86 17.05 5.30
CA GLY A 25 26.80 18.04 5.12
C GLY A 25 26.83 18.76 3.76
N LEU A 26 28.00 18.89 3.12
CA LEU A 26 28.13 19.61 1.83
C LEU A 26 27.79 18.69 0.65
N PHE A 27 28.22 17.44 0.70
CA PHE A 27 27.90 16.42 -0.32
C PHE A 27 26.40 16.03 -0.32
N THR A 28 25.78 15.91 0.84
CA THR A 28 24.34 15.64 0.95
C THR A 28 23.49 16.82 0.51
N LYS A 29 23.93 18.06 0.69
CA LYS A 29 23.26 19.25 0.14
C LYS A 29 23.34 19.35 -1.38
N LEU A 30 24.43 18.87 -2.01
CA LEU A 30 24.60 18.93 -3.46
C LEU A 30 23.96 17.74 -4.19
N PHE A 31 23.97 16.54 -3.61
CA PHE A 31 23.53 15.31 -4.27
C PHE A 31 22.30 14.64 -3.65
N GLY A 32 21.70 15.23 -2.62
CA GLY A 32 20.59 14.68 -1.87
C GLY A 32 20.96 13.42 -1.08
N THR A 33 20.06 12.97 -0.21
CA THR A 33 20.20 11.73 0.53
C THR A 33 20.00 10.52 -0.41
N ARG A 34 20.46 9.32 0.03
CA ARG A 34 20.18 8.06 -0.69
C ARG A 34 18.68 7.86 -0.86
N SER A 35 17.90 8.13 0.17
CA SER A 35 16.43 8.00 0.15
C SER A 35 15.79 8.93 -0.87
N GLU A 36 16.22 10.20 -0.94
CA GLU A 36 15.71 11.14 -1.95
C GLU A 36 16.00 10.69 -3.38
N ARG A 37 17.18 10.13 -3.64
CA ARG A 37 17.53 9.58 -4.96
C ARG A 37 16.69 8.35 -5.31
N GLU A 38 16.42 7.48 -4.34
CA GLU A 38 15.54 6.32 -4.54
C GLU A 38 14.10 6.76 -4.82
N VAL A 39 13.57 7.74 -4.07
CA VAL A 39 12.23 8.29 -4.32
C VAL A 39 12.14 8.93 -5.72
N LYS A 40 13.16 9.68 -6.15
CA LYS A 40 13.20 10.25 -7.50
C LYS A 40 13.13 9.20 -8.62
N LYS A 41 13.67 8.01 -8.41
CA LYS A 41 13.56 6.91 -9.39
C LYS A 41 12.13 6.39 -9.56
N LEU A 42 11.29 6.57 -8.55
CA LEU A 42 9.89 6.15 -8.58
C LEU A 42 8.97 7.17 -9.27
N GLU A 43 9.46 8.37 -9.49
CA GLU A 43 8.72 9.49 -10.07
C GLU A 43 7.96 9.12 -11.35
N PRO A 44 8.57 8.43 -12.34
CA PRO A 44 7.86 8.03 -13.55
C PRO A 44 6.66 7.12 -13.29
N GLN A 45 6.78 6.18 -12.34
CA GLN A 45 5.67 5.30 -11.96
C GLN A 45 4.56 6.07 -11.23
N VAL A 46 4.95 7.00 -10.35
CA VAL A 46 3.99 7.85 -9.63
C VAL A 46 3.24 8.74 -10.63
N GLU A 47 3.93 9.35 -11.60
CA GLU A 47 3.28 10.15 -12.65
C GLU A 47 2.32 9.31 -13.48
N ALA A 48 2.68 8.08 -13.84
CA ALA A 48 1.79 7.17 -14.56
C ALA A 48 0.49 6.89 -13.76
N VAL A 49 0.59 6.69 -12.44
CA VAL A 49 -0.59 6.53 -11.57
C VAL A 49 -1.43 7.82 -11.55
N MET A 50 -0.79 8.97 -11.38
CA MET A 50 -1.48 10.25 -11.25
C MET A 50 -2.17 10.68 -12.54
N ALA A 51 -1.57 10.40 -13.71
CA ALA A 51 -2.13 10.70 -15.02
C ALA A 51 -3.45 9.95 -15.30
N LEU A 52 -3.67 8.81 -14.63
CA LEU A 52 -4.88 8.02 -14.78
C LEU A 52 -6.05 8.52 -13.90
N GLU A 53 -5.87 9.55 -13.09
CA GLU A 53 -6.91 10.04 -12.18
C GLU A 53 -8.17 10.48 -12.93
N GLU A 54 -8.05 11.36 -13.92
CA GLU A 54 -9.20 11.91 -14.64
C GLU A 54 -9.95 10.86 -15.50
N PRO A 55 -9.29 9.92 -16.20
CA PRO A 55 -9.96 8.82 -16.85
C PRO A 55 -10.78 7.94 -15.89
N TYR A 56 -10.23 7.60 -14.73
CA TYR A 56 -10.90 6.69 -13.79
C TYR A 56 -12.02 7.36 -13.00
N LYS A 57 -11.98 8.68 -12.76
CA LYS A 57 -13.09 9.45 -12.19
C LYS A 57 -14.37 9.36 -13.03
N LYS A 58 -14.24 9.20 -14.34
CA LYS A 58 -15.37 9.15 -15.28
C LYS A 58 -16.07 7.79 -15.31
N LEU A 59 -15.42 6.74 -14.81
CA LEU A 59 -15.99 5.40 -14.76
C LEU A 59 -17.16 5.34 -13.77
N THR A 60 -18.18 4.58 -14.13
CA THR A 60 -19.21 4.18 -13.18
C THR A 60 -18.64 3.21 -12.13
N ASP A 61 -19.35 3.01 -11.02
CA ASP A 61 -18.95 2.05 -9.99
C ASP A 61 -18.84 0.63 -10.55
N GLN A 62 -19.72 0.26 -11.47
CA GLN A 62 -19.69 -1.04 -12.11
C GLN A 62 -18.46 -1.22 -12.99
N GLU A 63 -18.11 -0.22 -13.80
CA GLU A 63 -16.91 -0.24 -14.64
C GLU A 63 -15.63 -0.26 -13.80
N LEU A 64 -15.59 0.52 -12.71
CA LEU A 64 -14.44 0.53 -11.80
C LEU A 64 -14.23 -0.84 -11.13
N ARG A 65 -15.31 -1.49 -10.69
CA ARG A 65 -15.27 -2.87 -10.15
C ARG A 65 -14.82 -3.89 -11.19
N ALA A 66 -15.28 -3.76 -12.42
CA ALA A 66 -14.95 -4.67 -13.52
C ALA A 66 -13.44 -4.67 -13.82
N LYS A 67 -12.72 -3.58 -13.52
CA LYS A 67 -11.27 -3.50 -13.65
C LYS A 67 -10.54 -4.57 -12.85
N THR A 68 -11.06 -4.98 -11.71
CA THR A 68 -10.45 -6.06 -10.92
C THR A 68 -10.39 -7.38 -11.68
N GLN A 69 -11.48 -7.74 -12.38
CA GLN A 69 -11.49 -8.96 -13.19
C GLN A 69 -10.59 -8.82 -14.42
N GLU A 70 -10.65 -7.68 -15.10
CA GLU A 70 -9.75 -7.36 -16.21
C GLU A 70 -8.28 -7.53 -15.83
N PHE A 71 -7.85 -6.99 -14.68
CA PHE A 71 -6.46 -7.13 -14.22
C PHE A 71 -6.09 -8.56 -13.86
N LYS A 72 -7.02 -9.33 -13.26
CA LYS A 72 -6.79 -10.76 -12.99
C LYS A 72 -6.59 -11.55 -14.28
N ASP A 73 -7.38 -11.27 -15.32
CA ASP A 73 -7.30 -11.93 -16.61
C ASP A 73 -5.99 -11.57 -17.34
N ARG A 74 -5.58 -10.31 -17.29
CA ARG A 74 -4.28 -9.85 -17.81
C ARG A 74 -3.12 -10.50 -17.08
N TYR A 75 -3.17 -10.59 -15.76
CA TYR A 75 -2.17 -11.29 -14.96
C TYR A 75 -2.10 -12.79 -15.31
N ALA A 76 -3.25 -13.45 -15.44
CA ALA A 76 -3.33 -14.86 -15.85
C ALA A 76 -2.77 -15.08 -17.27
N SER A 77 -2.85 -14.07 -18.14
CA SER A 77 -2.30 -14.08 -19.49
C SER A 77 -0.79 -13.78 -19.52
N GLY A 78 -0.15 -13.59 -18.35
CA GLY A 78 1.30 -13.42 -18.23
C GLY A 78 1.78 -11.97 -18.05
N GLU A 79 0.88 -11.00 -17.92
CA GLU A 79 1.27 -9.63 -17.57
C GLU A 79 1.75 -9.56 -16.12
N THR A 80 2.79 -8.77 -15.85
CA THR A 80 3.36 -8.68 -14.50
C THR A 80 2.57 -7.72 -13.62
N LEU A 81 2.64 -7.91 -12.29
CA LEU A 81 2.05 -6.94 -11.35
C LEU A 81 2.68 -5.56 -11.47
N ASP A 82 3.97 -5.46 -11.79
CA ASP A 82 4.65 -4.19 -12.03
C ASP A 82 4.06 -3.44 -13.24
N ALA A 83 3.68 -4.15 -14.31
CA ALA A 83 3.03 -3.56 -15.47
C ALA A 83 1.61 -3.09 -15.14
N LEU A 84 0.87 -3.84 -14.32
CA LEU A 84 -0.47 -3.50 -13.87
C LEU A 84 -0.50 -2.38 -12.80
N LEU A 85 0.62 -2.12 -12.12
CA LEU A 85 0.70 -1.23 -10.96
C LEU A 85 0.08 0.16 -11.21
N PRO A 86 0.37 0.89 -12.30
CA PRO A 86 -0.18 2.22 -12.49
C PRO A 86 -1.71 2.22 -12.52
N GLU A 87 -2.30 1.29 -13.27
CA GLU A 87 -3.74 1.18 -13.41
C GLU A 87 -4.41 0.68 -12.13
N ALA A 88 -3.85 -0.35 -11.50
CA ALA A 88 -4.38 -0.91 -10.26
C ALA A 88 -4.35 0.12 -9.12
N PHE A 89 -3.26 0.88 -9.00
CA PHE A 89 -3.19 1.95 -8.00
C PHE A 89 -4.18 3.08 -8.29
N ALA A 90 -4.38 3.45 -9.55
CA ALA A 90 -5.36 4.46 -9.93
C ALA A 90 -6.80 4.01 -9.61
N VAL A 91 -7.15 2.75 -9.91
CA VAL A 91 -8.44 2.14 -9.53
C VAL A 91 -8.63 2.15 -8.01
N CYS A 92 -7.62 1.71 -7.26
CA CYS A 92 -7.68 1.66 -5.80
C CYS A 92 -7.81 3.06 -5.19
N ARG A 93 -7.12 4.07 -5.73
CA ARG A 93 -7.22 5.48 -5.30
C ARG A 93 -8.63 6.02 -5.52
N GLU A 94 -9.21 5.76 -6.70
CA GLU A 94 -10.58 6.19 -7.01
C GLU A 94 -11.60 5.50 -6.13
N ALA A 95 -11.46 4.19 -5.91
CA ALA A 95 -12.32 3.42 -5.02
C ALA A 95 -12.24 3.94 -3.56
N ALA A 96 -11.04 4.26 -3.07
CA ALA A 96 -10.85 4.82 -1.73
C ALA A 96 -11.54 6.18 -1.58
N ASP A 97 -11.48 7.03 -2.61
CA ASP A 97 -12.16 8.31 -2.62
C ASP A 97 -13.69 8.13 -2.54
N ARG A 98 -14.26 7.26 -3.39
CA ARG A 98 -15.71 7.02 -3.41
C ARG A 98 -16.25 6.40 -2.12
N VAL A 99 -15.51 5.44 -1.56
CA VAL A 99 -15.99 4.64 -0.43
C VAL A 99 -15.68 5.27 0.92
N LEU A 100 -14.53 5.93 1.04
CA LEU A 100 -14.02 6.49 2.30
C LEU A 100 -13.99 8.01 2.32
N GLY A 101 -14.16 8.69 1.18
CA GLY A 101 -13.89 10.12 1.05
C GLY A 101 -12.41 10.47 1.20
N MET A 102 -11.52 9.51 0.98
CA MET A 102 -10.08 9.66 1.18
C MET A 102 -9.31 9.18 -0.05
N ARG A 103 -8.83 10.12 -0.84
CA ARG A 103 -7.99 9.82 -2.00
C ARG A 103 -6.51 9.78 -1.57
N PRO A 104 -5.80 8.67 -1.77
CA PRO A 104 -4.37 8.60 -1.49
C PRO A 104 -3.59 9.69 -2.23
N TYR A 105 -2.79 10.45 -1.49
CA TYR A 105 -1.93 11.50 -2.03
C TYR A 105 -0.70 10.92 -2.74
N ARG A 106 -0.03 11.77 -3.53
CA ARG A 106 1.19 11.42 -4.26
C ARG A 106 2.25 10.74 -3.37
N VAL A 107 2.52 11.28 -2.18
CA VAL A 107 3.47 10.69 -1.22
C VAL A 107 3.04 9.30 -0.75
N GLN A 108 1.74 9.06 -0.64
CA GLN A 108 1.19 7.75 -0.28
C GLN A 108 1.30 6.74 -1.43
N VAL A 109 1.19 7.18 -2.67
CA VAL A 109 1.47 6.36 -3.86
C VAL A 109 2.94 5.92 -3.86
N VAL A 110 3.88 6.84 -3.57
CA VAL A 110 5.30 6.50 -3.40
C VAL A 110 5.47 5.40 -2.34
N GLY A 111 4.85 5.58 -1.16
CA GLY A 111 4.88 4.58 -0.09
C GLY A 111 4.35 3.21 -0.53
N GLY A 112 3.24 3.20 -1.26
CA GLY A 112 2.64 1.98 -1.83
C GLY A 112 3.57 1.26 -2.80
N ILE A 113 4.25 1.99 -3.69
CA ILE A 113 5.23 1.42 -4.63
C ILE A 113 6.42 0.82 -3.87
N VAL A 114 6.95 1.53 -2.87
CA VAL A 114 8.06 1.05 -2.04
C VAL A 114 7.69 -0.27 -1.34
N LEU A 115 6.48 -0.35 -0.77
CA LEU A 115 5.98 -1.58 -0.14
C LEU A 115 5.80 -2.71 -1.16
N HIS A 116 5.25 -2.43 -2.34
CA HIS A 116 5.11 -3.44 -3.40
C HIS A 116 6.47 -4.04 -3.82
N GLN A 117 7.51 -3.22 -3.83
CA GLN A 117 8.89 -3.67 -4.09
C GLN A 117 9.50 -4.51 -2.95
N GLY A 118 8.76 -4.80 -1.88
CA GLY A 118 9.27 -5.55 -0.72
C GLY A 118 10.25 -4.74 0.13
N ARG A 119 10.19 -3.42 0.06
CA ARG A 119 11.04 -2.48 0.82
C ARG A 119 10.26 -1.88 1.99
N ILE A 120 10.97 -1.27 2.92
CA ILE A 120 10.37 -0.56 4.06
C ILE A 120 10.09 0.89 3.66
N ALA A 121 8.84 1.33 3.84
CA ALA A 121 8.44 2.72 3.69
C ALA A 121 8.30 3.37 5.07
N GLU A 122 9.29 4.15 5.47
CA GLU A 122 9.21 4.97 6.68
C GLU A 122 8.36 6.21 6.41
N MET A 123 7.32 6.40 7.21
CA MET A 123 6.42 7.54 7.12
C MET A 123 6.16 8.10 8.51
N LYS A 124 6.05 9.44 8.63
CA LYS A 124 5.77 10.10 9.90
C LYS A 124 4.39 9.75 10.44
N THR A 125 4.21 9.91 11.74
CA THR A 125 2.89 9.79 12.38
C THR A 125 1.92 10.81 11.75
N GLY A 126 0.70 10.36 11.44
CA GLY A 126 -0.31 11.22 10.80
C GLY A 126 -0.29 11.21 9.26
N GLU A 127 0.70 10.63 8.60
CA GLU A 127 0.79 10.60 7.13
C GLU A 127 -0.10 9.54 6.45
N GLY A 128 -0.98 8.89 7.22
CA GLY A 128 -1.99 7.98 6.67
C GLY A 128 -1.45 6.63 6.22
N LYS A 129 -0.53 6.02 6.99
CA LYS A 129 0.08 4.71 6.69
C LYS A 129 -0.94 3.61 6.39
N THR A 130 -2.07 3.59 7.12
CA THR A 130 -3.15 2.63 6.90
C THR A 130 -3.75 2.75 5.50
N LEU A 131 -3.90 3.99 5.01
CA LEU A 131 -4.38 4.24 3.65
C LEU A 131 -3.35 3.85 2.59
N VAL A 132 -2.05 4.00 2.88
CA VAL A 132 -0.98 3.54 1.96
C VAL A 132 -1.05 2.05 1.71
N ALA A 133 -1.34 1.26 2.75
CA ALA A 133 -1.35 -0.19 2.68
C ALA A 133 -2.38 -0.75 1.67
N ILE A 134 -3.48 -0.01 1.40
CA ILE A 134 -4.51 -0.51 0.47
C ILE A 134 -3.97 -0.67 -0.96
N LEU A 135 -3.03 0.16 -1.38
CA LEU A 135 -2.51 0.18 -2.75
C LEU A 135 -1.76 -1.12 -3.10
N PRO A 136 -0.67 -1.48 -2.36
CA PRO A 136 0.04 -2.72 -2.64
C PRO A 136 -0.79 -3.96 -2.28
N ALA A 137 -1.68 -3.89 -1.29
CA ALA A 137 -2.54 -5.01 -0.93
C ALA A 137 -3.51 -5.34 -2.07
N TYR A 138 -4.18 -4.33 -2.65
CA TYR A 138 -5.05 -4.53 -3.80
C TYR A 138 -4.29 -5.12 -4.99
N LEU A 139 -3.17 -4.52 -5.38
CA LEU A 139 -2.35 -4.99 -6.51
C LEU A 139 -1.92 -6.45 -6.33
N ASN A 140 -1.39 -6.79 -5.16
CA ASN A 140 -0.88 -8.15 -4.93
C ASN A 140 -2.02 -9.19 -4.77
N ALA A 141 -3.22 -8.78 -4.34
CA ALA A 141 -4.38 -9.65 -4.27
C ALA A 141 -4.87 -10.11 -5.66
N LEU A 142 -4.56 -9.35 -6.73
CA LEU A 142 -4.88 -9.75 -8.11
C LEU A 142 -4.23 -11.07 -8.52
N ALA A 143 -3.10 -11.41 -7.91
CA ALA A 143 -2.41 -12.68 -8.16
C ALA A 143 -3.16 -13.92 -7.59
N GLY A 144 -4.23 -13.73 -6.82
CA GLY A 144 -5.05 -14.83 -6.27
C GLY A 144 -4.38 -15.67 -5.19
N ARG A 145 -3.26 -15.21 -4.63
CA ARG A 145 -2.50 -15.93 -3.59
C ARG A 145 -2.83 -15.49 -2.16
N GLY A 146 -3.76 -14.54 -2.00
CA GLY A 146 -4.01 -13.86 -0.73
C GLY A 146 -2.93 -12.83 -0.39
N VAL A 147 -3.30 -11.88 0.46
CA VAL A 147 -2.40 -10.84 1.00
C VAL A 147 -2.66 -10.73 2.49
N HIS A 148 -1.61 -10.73 3.29
CA HIS A 148 -1.68 -10.54 4.73
C HIS A 148 -1.24 -9.12 5.07
N ILE A 149 -2.10 -8.40 5.81
CA ILE A 149 -1.78 -7.10 6.40
C ILE A 149 -1.69 -7.32 7.91
N VAL A 150 -0.48 -7.15 8.44
CA VAL A 150 -0.21 -7.38 9.86
C VAL A 150 -0.24 -6.06 10.61
N THR A 151 -0.93 -6.02 11.73
CA THR A 151 -1.00 -4.88 12.65
C THR A 151 -0.42 -5.24 14.01
N VAL A 152 -0.14 -4.22 14.85
CA VAL A 152 0.49 -4.46 16.16
C VAL A 152 -0.46 -4.98 17.23
N ASN A 153 -1.77 -4.98 17.00
CA ASN A 153 -2.77 -5.48 17.93
C ASN A 153 -4.14 -5.71 17.28
N ASP A 154 -5.00 -6.48 17.97
CA ASP A 154 -6.36 -6.85 17.55
C ASP A 154 -7.26 -5.64 17.31
N TYR A 155 -7.12 -4.57 18.11
CA TYR A 155 -7.92 -3.37 17.94
C TYR A 155 -7.68 -2.73 16.57
N LEU A 156 -6.42 -2.60 16.18
CA LEU A 156 -6.05 -2.05 14.87
C LEU A 156 -6.48 -2.98 13.74
N ALA A 157 -6.32 -4.30 13.91
CA ALA A 157 -6.78 -5.26 12.91
C ALA A 157 -8.29 -5.16 12.67
N LYS A 158 -9.10 -5.11 13.73
CA LYS A 158 -10.56 -4.91 13.64
C LYS A 158 -10.89 -3.59 12.94
N ARG A 159 -10.32 -2.48 13.43
CA ARG A 159 -10.54 -1.15 12.86
C ARG A 159 -10.20 -1.09 11.37
N ASP A 160 -9.02 -1.57 11.00
CA ASP A 160 -8.51 -1.47 9.64
C ASP A 160 -9.24 -2.42 8.69
N SER A 161 -9.64 -3.63 9.15
CA SER A 161 -10.47 -4.55 8.37
C SER A 161 -11.87 -3.99 8.09
N GLU A 162 -12.45 -3.28 9.05
CA GLU A 162 -13.76 -2.64 8.88
C GLU A 162 -13.68 -1.41 7.99
N TRP A 163 -12.67 -0.61 8.14
CA TRP A 163 -12.52 0.68 7.46
C TRP A 163 -11.93 0.51 6.06
N MET A 164 -10.71 0.03 5.95
CA MET A 164 -10.04 -0.19 4.65
C MET A 164 -10.64 -1.37 3.89
N GLY A 165 -11.19 -2.35 4.60
CA GLY A 165 -11.90 -3.49 4.01
C GLY A 165 -13.07 -3.09 3.12
N LYS A 166 -13.67 -1.91 3.32
CA LYS A 166 -14.71 -1.37 2.45
C LYS A 166 -14.20 -1.16 1.02
N VAL A 167 -12.96 -0.68 0.86
CA VAL A 167 -12.34 -0.46 -0.46
C VAL A 167 -12.14 -1.78 -1.19
N TYR A 168 -11.61 -2.79 -0.51
CA TYR A 168 -11.40 -4.11 -1.11
C TYR A 168 -12.71 -4.77 -1.51
N ARG A 169 -13.73 -4.74 -0.64
CA ARG A 169 -15.05 -5.29 -0.95
C ARG A 169 -15.74 -4.54 -2.09
N PHE A 170 -15.59 -3.21 -2.14
CA PHE A 170 -16.07 -2.41 -3.27
C PHE A 170 -15.43 -2.86 -4.57
N LEU A 171 -14.15 -3.17 -4.58
CA LEU A 171 -13.41 -3.67 -5.75
C LEU A 171 -13.60 -5.18 -6.01
N GLY A 172 -14.48 -5.87 -5.26
CA GLY A 172 -14.82 -7.28 -5.49
C GLY A 172 -13.84 -8.28 -4.87
N LEU A 173 -13.03 -7.84 -3.89
CA LEU A 173 -12.19 -8.74 -3.09
C LEU A 173 -12.87 -9.11 -1.77
N SER A 174 -12.62 -10.32 -1.29
CA SER A 174 -13.01 -10.74 0.05
C SER A 174 -12.00 -10.26 1.10
N VAL A 175 -12.49 -10.05 2.32
CA VAL A 175 -11.66 -9.60 3.45
C VAL A 175 -11.99 -10.46 4.66
N GLY A 176 -11.01 -11.17 5.17
CA GLY A 176 -11.04 -11.89 6.44
C GLY A 176 -10.32 -11.12 7.54
N LEU A 177 -10.60 -11.48 8.78
CA LEU A 177 -9.96 -10.93 9.97
C LEU A 177 -9.53 -12.07 10.88
N ILE A 178 -8.27 -12.06 11.32
CA ILE A 178 -7.73 -12.96 12.33
C ILE A 178 -7.39 -12.12 13.56
N VAL A 179 -7.87 -12.53 14.72
CA VAL A 179 -7.62 -11.92 16.03
C VAL A 179 -7.47 -13.00 17.09
N HIS A 180 -6.84 -12.67 18.21
CA HIS A 180 -6.62 -13.64 19.30
C HIS A 180 -7.89 -14.06 20.04
N ASP A 181 -8.98 -13.31 19.91
CA ASP A 181 -10.25 -13.62 20.56
C ASP A 181 -10.96 -14.78 19.84
N PRO A 182 -11.17 -15.97 20.48
CA PRO A 182 -11.70 -17.17 19.83
C PRO A 182 -13.14 -17.05 19.32
N VAL A 183 -13.82 -15.94 19.51
CA VAL A 183 -15.23 -15.73 19.12
C VAL A 183 -15.41 -15.23 17.69
N SER A 184 -14.34 -14.90 16.98
CA SER A 184 -14.41 -14.25 15.66
C SER A 184 -13.74 -15.02 14.50
N TYR A 185 -13.83 -16.35 14.48
CA TYR A 185 -13.41 -17.10 13.29
C TYR A 185 -14.45 -16.98 12.18
N THR A 186 -14.26 -16.08 11.24
CA THR A 186 -14.87 -16.22 9.92
C THR A 186 -14.02 -17.25 9.15
N HIS A 187 -14.64 -18.28 8.59
CA HIS A 187 -13.96 -19.27 7.76
C HIS A 187 -13.28 -18.60 6.57
N LEU A 188 -11.95 -18.53 6.62
CA LEU A 188 -11.13 -17.99 5.54
C LEU A 188 -10.94 -19.09 4.49
N ARG A 189 -11.37 -18.84 3.27
CA ARG A 189 -11.05 -19.68 2.11
C ARG A 189 -9.73 -19.21 1.51
N ALA A 190 -9.00 -20.10 0.82
CA ALA A 190 -7.65 -19.92 0.30
C ALA A 190 -7.44 -18.75 -0.70
N HIS A 191 -8.45 -17.92 -0.96
CA HIS A 191 -8.42 -16.80 -1.91
C HIS A 191 -8.75 -15.44 -1.27
N GLU A 192 -8.72 -15.33 0.05
CA GLU A 192 -9.14 -14.13 0.77
C GLU A 192 -7.93 -13.27 1.13
N THR A 193 -8.11 -11.93 1.07
CA THR A 193 -7.17 -10.98 1.65
C THR A 193 -7.34 -11.02 3.16
N VAL A 194 -6.29 -11.39 3.90
CA VAL A 194 -6.33 -11.61 5.35
C VAL A 194 -5.59 -10.48 6.05
N LEU A 195 -6.16 -9.95 7.12
CA LEU A 195 -5.50 -9.09 8.07
C LEU A 195 -5.07 -9.94 9.26
N ASP A 196 -3.78 -10.26 9.33
CA ASP A 196 -3.16 -11.02 10.42
C ASP A 196 -2.51 -10.11 11.47
N LEU A 197 -2.49 -10.61 12.70
CA LEU A 197 -1.83 -9.99 13.85
C LEU A 197 -0.48 -10.63 14.16
#